data_e2530ac467ffe77b871318871f206643
#
_entry.id   e2530ac467ffe77b871318871f206643
#
_cell.length_a   1.000
_cell.length_b   1.000
_cell.length_c   1.000
_cell.angle_alpha   90.00
_cell.angle_beta   90.00
_cell.angle_gamma   90.00
#
_symmetry.space_group_name_H-M   'P 1'
#
loop_
_entity.id
_entity.type
_entity.pdbx_description
1 polymer ?
#
loop_
_entity_poly.entity_id
_entity_poly.type
_entity_poly.pdbx_seq_one_letter_code
_entity_poly.pdbx_strand_id
1 'polypeptide(L)'
;ILEEKRNMAKSEGAAEVTIAGRTFTLTKEFFDDLEAQKMRDTIDNLNLPLLILHSPKDETVDMENADEIFQAARQPKSYISLDGIGHLMLDEKDASYVGNLIGTWVQNYL
;
A
#
# COMPACT_ATOMS: atom_id res chain seq x y z
N ILE A 1 -22.18 -9.36 -5.91
CA ILE A 1 -22.84 -9.33 -4.58
C ILE A 1 -21.89 -8.76 -3.52
N LEU A 2 -20.71 -9.30 -3.38
CA LEU A 2 -19.76 -8.81 -2.39
C LEU A 2 -19.31 -7.36 -2.67
N GLU A 3 -19.14 -7.01 -3.94
CA GLU A 3 -18.77 -5.65 -4.33
C GLU A 3 -19.88 -4.65 -4.00
N GLU A 4 -21.14 -5.02 -4.23
CA GLU A 4 -22.28 -4.19 -3.86
C GLU A 4 -22.34 -3.98 -2.34
N LYS A 5 -22.10 -5.04 -1.55
CA LYS A 5 -22.07 -4.95 -0.10
C LYS A 5 -20.93 -4.09 0.40
N ARG A 6 -19.77 -4.16 -0.27
CA ARG A 6 -18.63 -3.30 0.04
C ARG A 6 -18.97 -1.83 -0.19
N ASN A 7 -19.58 -1.52 -1.33
CA ASN A 7 -19.99 -0.15 -1.64
C ASN A 7 -21.03 0.37 -0.63
N MET A 8 -21.96 -0.46 -0.23
CA MET A 8 -22.95 -0.12 0.78
C MET A 8 -22.27 0.13 2.15
N ALA A 9 -21.33 -0.71 2.55
CA ALA A 9 -20.61 -0.54 3.79
C ALA A 9 -19.80 0.75 3.81
N LYS A 10 -19.18 1.12 2.68
CA LYS A 10 -18.42 2.36 2.56
C LYS A 10 -19.28 3.59 2.67
N SER A 11 -20.51 3.57 2.11
CA SER A 11 -21.40 4.73 2.12
C SER A 11 -22.24 4.81 3.40
N GLU A 12 -22.64 3.68 3.97
CA GLU A 12 -23.54 3.62 5.13
C GLU A 12 -22.90 3.12 6.40
N GLY A 13 -21.63 2.75 6.36
CA GLY A 13 -20.86 2.25 7.51
C GLY A 13 -20.98 0.75 7.74
N ALA A 14 -22.03 0.10 7.21
CA ALA A 14 -22.24 -1.33 7.36
C ALA A 14 -23.20 -1.86 6.28
N ALA A 15 -23.11 -3.15 6.00
CA ALA A 15 -24.02 -3.86 5.12
C ALA A 15 -24.33 -5.24 5.71
N GLU A 16 -25.55 -5.72 5.48
CA GLU A 16 -25.94 -7.05 5.94
C GLU A 16 -25.81 -8.07 4.81
N VAL A 17 -25.37 -9.28 5.18
CA VAL A 17 -25.27 -10.40 4.26
C VAL A 17 -25.76 -11.67 4.96
N THR A 18 -26.53 -12.49 4.24
CA THR A 18 -27.04 -13.74 4.76
C THR A 18 -26.30 -14.91 4.15
N ILE A 19 -25.68 -15.75 4.99
CA ILE A 19 -24.92 -16.91 4.59
C ILE A 19 -25.39 -18.10 5.42
N ALA A 20 -25.80 -19.19 4.74
CA ALA A 20 -26.29 -20.41 5.39
C ALA A 20 -27.40 -20.15 6.40
N GLY A 21 -28.30 -19.23 6.09
CA GLY A 21 -29.42 -18.88 6.95
C GLY A 21 -29.12 -17.97 8.10
N ARG A 22 -27.86 -17.51 8.23
CA ARG A 22 -27.44 -16.56 9.25
C ARG A 22 -27.15 -15.20 8.61
N THR A 23 -27.60 -14.14 9.28
CA THR A 23 -27.33 -12.78 8.83
C THR A 23 -26.14 -12.21 9.58
N PHE A 24 -25.18 -11.68 8.83
CA PHE A 24 -23.99 -11.03 9.35
C PHE A 24 -23.98 -9.57 8.94
N THR A 25 -23.48 -8.71 9.82
CA THR A 25 -23.25 -7.30 9.50
C THR A 25 -21.79 -7.13 9.11
N LEU A 26 -21.54 -6.69 7.87
CA LEU A 26 -20.21 -6.42 7.35
C LEU A 26 -19.97 -4.91 7.44
N THR A 27 -18.97 -4.52 8.22
CA THR A 27 -18.64 -3.12 8.45
C THR A 27 -17.64 -2.61 7.41
N LYS A 28 -17.49 -1.28 7.34
CA LYS A 28 -16.44 -0.67 6.54
C LYS A 28 -15.06 -1.20 6.95
N GLU A 29 -14.83 -1.34 8.26
CA GLU A 29 -13.57 -1.86 8.81
C GLU A 29 -13.28 -3.28 8.33
N PHE A 30 -14.31 -4.13 8.23
CA PHE A 30 -14.14 -5.50 7.69
C PHE A 30 -13.60 -5.45 6.26
N PHE A 31 -14.20 -4.61 5.39
CA PHE A 31 -13.75 -4.52 4.00
C PHE A 31 -12.38 -3.87 3.87
N ASP A 32 -12.07 -2.89 4.70
CA ASP A 32 -10.74 -2.28 4.72
C ASP A 32 -9.67 -3.31 5.13
N ASP A 33 -9.94 -4.13 6.13
CA ASP A 33 -9.05 -5.20 6.56
C ASP A 33 -8.86 -6.26 5.47
N LEU A 34 -9.93 -6.60 4.77
CA LEU A 34 -9.87 -7.57 3.67
C LEU A 34 -9.00 -7.05 2.52
N GLU A 35 -9.17 -5.79 2.16
CA GLU A 35 -8.36 -5.15 1.11
C GLU A 35 -6.88 -5.10 1.51
N ALA A 36 -6.59 -4.75 2.77
CA ALA A 36 -5.22 -4.74 3.29
C ALA A 36 -4.59 -6.13 3.25
N GLN A 37 -5.35 -7.17 3.58
CA GLN A 37 -4.85 -8.55 3.54
C GLN A 37 -4.55 -8.98 2.10
N LYS A 38 -5.40 -8.62 1.15
CA LYS A 38 -5.18 -8.90 -0.27
C LYS A 38 -3.91 -8.21 -0.78
N MET A 39 -3.67 -6.99 -0.36
CA MET A 39 -2.45 -6.25 -0.72
C MET A 39 -1.21 -6.95 -0.18
N ARG A 40 -1.22 -7.35 1.09
CA ARG A 40 -0.09 -8.06 1.70
C ARG A 40 0.20 -9.37 0.97
N ASP A 41 -0.82 -10.14 0.64
CA ASP A 41 -0.66 -11.39 -0.09
C ASP A 41 -0.09 -11.16 -1.49
N THR A 42 -0.55 -10.14 -2.18
CA THR A 42 -0.04 -9.77 -3.51
C THR A 42 1.44 -9.40 -3.44
N ILE A 43 1.82 -8.60 -2.44
CA ILE A 43 3.22 -8.18 -2.25
C ILE A 43 4.09 -9.37 -1.88
N ASP A 44 3.63 -10.24 -0.98
CA ASP A 44 4.36 -11.42 -0.57
C ASP A 44 4.64 -12.36 -1.75
N ASN A 45 3.71 -12.45 -2.69
CA ASN A 45 3.81 -13.32 -3.87
C ASN A 45 4.38 -12.64 -5.11
N LEU A 46 4.90 -11.42 -4.97
CA LEU A 46 5.40 -10.65 -6.11
C LEU A 46 6.58 -11.33 -6.82
N ASN A 47 7.49 -11.93 -6.07
CA ASN A 47 8.69 -12.62 -6.58
C ASN A 47 9.59 -11.76 -7.46
N LEU A 48 9.60 -10.46 -7.21
CA LEU A 48 10.41 -9.48 -7.93
C LEU A 48 11.14 -8.60 -6.91
N PRO A 49 12.30 -8.06 -7.28
CA PRO A 49 12.95 -7.06 -6.42
C PRO A 49 12.01 -5.88 -6.19
N LEU A 50 11.92 -5.41 -4.95
CA LEU A 50 11.06 -4.30 -4.57
C LEU A 50 11.86 -3.17 -3.96
N LEU A 51 11.64 -1.96 -4.45
CA LEU A 51 12.19 -0.74 -3.88
C LEU A 51 11.05 0.15 -3.40
N ILE A 52 11.10 0.55 -2.14
CA ILE A 52 10.15 1.50 -1.56
C ILE A 52 10.87 2.80 -1.29
N LEU A 53 10.33 3.88 -1.82
CA LEU A 53 10.78 5.24 -1.55
C LEU A 53 9.63 5.99 -0.89
N HIS A 54 9.85 6.53 0.30
CA HIS A 54 8.81 7.22 1.04
C HIS A 54 9.37 8.42 1.79
N SER A 55 8.63 9.54 1.74
CA SER A 55 8.98 10.73 2.49
C SER A 55 8.31 10.72 3.87
N PRO A 56 9.08 10.93 4.96
CA PRO A 56 8.48 11.05 6.29
C PRO A 56 7.55 12.27 6.43
N LYS A 57 7.64 13.22 5.49
CA LYS A 57 6.79 14.41 5.48
C LYS A 57 5.55 14.25 4.61
N ASP A 58 5.31 13.06 4.06
CA ASP A 58 4.14 12.79 3.25
C ASP A 58 2.88 12.81 4.14
N GLU A 59 1.99 13.77 3.88
CA GLU A 59 0.73 13.90 4.60
C GLU A 59 -0.38 13.03 4.01
N THR A 60 -0.16 12.51 2.80
CA THR A 60 -1.14 11.71 2.07
C THR A 60 -1.01 10.23 2.39
N VAL A 61 0.23 9.73 2.46
CA VAL A 61 0.53 8.32 2.74
C VAL A 61 1.43 8.24 3.96
N ASP A 62 0.94 7.61 5.01
CA ASP A 62 1.67 7.44 6.26
C ASP A 62 2.89 6.55 6.12
N MET A 63 3.91 6.83 6.92
CA MET A 63 5.11 6.01 7.00
C MET A 63 4.80 4.57 7.41
N GLU A 64 3.79 4.37 8.26
CA GLU A 64 3.33 3.05 8.66
C GLU A 64 2.90 2.19 7.45
N ASN A 65 2.27 2.79 6.46
CA ASN A 65 1.86 2.07 5.24
C ASN A 65 3.06 1.58 4.45
N ALA A 66 4.10 2.40 4.34
CA ALA A 66 5.34 1.99 3.67
C ALA A 66 6.04 0.87 4.43
N ASP A 67 6.06 0.95 5.75
CA ASP A 67 6.64 -0.08 6.61
C ASP A 67 5.88 -1.41 6.48
N GLU A 68 4.57 -1.38 6.44
CA GLU A 68 3.73 -2.57 6.26
C GLU A 68 4.02 -3.26 4.91
N ILE A 69 4.14 -2.47 3.84
CA ILE A 69 4.47 -2.99 2.51
C ILE A 69 5.85 -3.65 2.55
N PHE A 70 6.82 -2.98 3.16
CA PHE A 70 8.17 -3.52 3.26
C PHE A 70 8.21 -4.83 4.04
N GLN A 71 7.48 -4.92 5.15
CA GLN A 71 7.43 -6.13 5.95
C GLN A 71 6.76 -7.30 5.21
N ALA A 72 5.75 -7.01 4.40
CA ALA A 72 5.05 -8.02 3.62
C ALA A 72 5.89 -8.57 2.47
N ALA A 73 6.79 -7.76 1.90
CA ALA A 73 7.58 -8.15 0.75
C ALA A 73 8.66 -9.17 1.12
N ARG A 74 9.01 -10.03 0.15
CA ARG A 74 10.13 -10.97 0.27
C ARG A 74 11.41 -10.34 -0.26
N GLN A 75 12.54 -10.83 0.19
CA GLN A 75 13.83 -10.42 -0.38
C GLN A 75 13.92 -10.81 -1.86
N PRO A 76 14.61 -10.02 -2.72
CA PRO A 76 15.33 -8.79 -2.37
C PRO A 76 14.38 -7.59 -2.25
N LYS A 77 14.55 -6.81 -1.19
CA LYS A 77 13.76 -5.61 -0.95
C LYS A 77 14.63 -4.50 -0.34
N SER A 78 14.30 -3.26 -0.67
CA SER A 78 15.01 -2.08 -0.16
C SER A 78 14.00 -1.00 0.22
N TYR A 79 14.34 -0.24 1.25
CA TYR A 79 13.54 0.87 1.72
C TYR A 79 14.45 2.08 1.89
N ILE A 80 14.07 3.19 1.25
CA ILE A 80 14.82 4.45 1.36
C ILE A 80 13.85 5.55 1.81
N SER A 81 14.15 6.14 2.97
CA SER A 81 13.41 7.29 3.46
C SER A 81 13.91 8.56 2.78
N LEU A 82 13.00 9.34 2.21
CA LEU A 82 13.33 10.57 1.49
C LEU A 82 13.12 11.77 2.41
N ASP A 83 14.10 12.03 3.26
CA ASP A 83 14.03 13.15 4.20
C ASP A 83 14.01 14.49 3.46
N GLY A 84 13.08 15.37 3.86
CA GLY A 84 12.98 16.70 3.29
C GLY A 84 12.28 16.79 1.94
N ILE A 85 11.85 15.66 1.39
CA ILE A 85 11.16 15.60 0.09
C ILE A 85 9.66 15.37 0.32
N GLY A 86 8.80 16.20 -0.29
CA GLY A 86 7.36 16.02 -0.23
C GLY A 86 6.86 14.93 -1.16
N HIS A 87 5.63 14.48 -0.95
CA HIS A 87 5.00 13.42 -1.75
C HIS A 87 5.03 13.70 -3.25
N LEU A 88 4.78 14.93 -3.66
CA LEU A 88 4.68 15.29 -5.08
C LEU A 88 6.01 15.58 -5.75
N MET A 89 7.10 15.65 -5.01
CA MET A 89 8.45 15.94 -5.56
C MET A 89 8.42 17.13 -6.52
N LEU A 90 7.86 18.26 -6.06
CA LEU A 90 7.66 19.44 -6.90
C LEU A 90 8.95 20.15 -7.30
N ASP A 91 10.06 19.89 -6.61
CA ASP A 91 11.35 20.47 -6.88
C ASP A 91 12.13 19.60 -7.87
N GLU A 92 12.66 20.22 -8.93
CA GLU A 92 13.46 19.51 -9.93
C GLU A 92 14.68 18.82 -9.33
N LYS A 93 15.30 19.44 -8.31
CA LYS A 93 16.42 18.84 -7.60
C LYS A 93 16.03 17.55 -6.90
N ASP A 94 14.85 17.54 -6.27
CA ASP A 94 14.34 16.36 -5.58
C ASP A 94 14.01 15.25 -6.58
N ALA A 95 13.43 15.59 -7.71
CA ALA A 95 13.12 14.64 -8.77
C ALA A 95 14.41 14.01 -9.34
N SER A 96 15.48 14.80 -9.54
CA SER A 96 16.76 14.30 -9.98
C SER A 96 17.39 13.34 -8.97
N TYR A 97 17.32 13.69 -7.69
CA TYR A 97 17.84 12.84 -6.63
C TYR A 97 17.14 11.49 -6.61
N VAL A 98 15.82 11.49 -6.64
CA VAL A 98 15.02 10.26 -6.63
C VAL A 98 15.28 9.43 -7.89
N GLY A 99 15.34 10.08 -9.05
CA GLY A 99 15.64 9.40 -10.33
C GLY A 99 17.01 8.73 -10.30
N ASN A 100 18.02 9.37 -9.73
CA ASN A 100 19.36 8.80 -9.60
C ASN A 100 19.38 7.61 -8.64
N LEU A 101 18.63 7.67 -7.53
CA LEU A 101 18.50 6.55 -6.62
C LEU A 101 17.89 5.33 -7.31
N ILE A 102 16.82 5.53 -8.05
CA ILE A 102 16.15 4.45 -8.78
C ILE A 102 17.09 3.85 -9.81
N GLY A 103 17.75 4.69 -10.61
CA GLY A 103 18.69 4.26 -11.63
C GLY A 103 19.85 3.44 -11.07
N THR A 104 20.42 3.88 -9.96
CA THR A 104 21.50 3.17 -9.30
C THR A 104 21.04 1.83 -8.73
N TRP A 105 19.90 1.84 -8.06
CA TRP A 105 19.35 0.61 -7.46
C TRP A 105 19.04 -0.45 -8.51
N VAL A 106 18.45 -0.05 -9.62
CA VAL A 106 18.01 -0.96 -10.68
C VAL A 106 19.18 -1.67 -11.37
N GLN A 107 20.38 -1.07 -11.36
CA GLN A 107 21.56 -1.67 -11.95
C GLN A 107 21.89 -3.05 -11.37
N ASN A 108 21.54 -3.30 -10.12
CA ASN A 108 21.79 -4.58 -9.49
C ASN A 108 20.95 -5.72 -10.07
N TYR A 109 19.91 -5.38 -10.83
CA TYR A 109 18.91 -6.36 -11.31
C TYR A 109 18.76 -6.40 -12.82
N LEU A 110 19.61 -5.68 -13.54
CA LEU A 110 19.62 -5.69 -15.01
C LEU A 110 20.72 -6.63 -15.60
#